data_8657f8e92c07629feb1d2e3fda7ad0ff
#
_entry.id   8657f8e92c07629feb1d2e3fda7ad0ff
#
_cell.length_a   1.000
_cell.length_b   1.000
_cell.length_c   1.000
_cell.angle_alpha   90.00
_cell.angle_beta   90.00
_cell.angle_gamma   90.00
#
_symmetry.space_group_name_H-M   'P 1'
#
loop_
_entity.id
_entity.type
_entity.pdbx_description
1 polymer ?
#
loop_
_entity_poly.entity_id
_entity_poly.type
_entity_poly.pdbx_seq_one_letter_code
_entity_poly.pdbx_strand_id
1 'polypeptide(L)'
;MSKIIAERYELLELIGQGGMADVYLAKDIILNRTIAIKILRTSLAKDPIYVTRFQREASAAAALSHKNIVEIYDVGEDEDKYYIVMEYVPGRTLKELILKRGAVHVVEAIDIMKQVISGISKAHQLGIIHRDLKPQNILVTDSGVAKIADFGIASMQSLAQVTQTDVIMGSLHYLAPELARGEKATAQSDVYALGIVFYELLRGEVPFNGESPVNIALKHMQEDLPSLLEFNPSIPQSVENLSLIHI
;
A
#
# COMPACT_ATOMS: atom_id res chain seq x y z
N MET A 1 -1.03 26.17 -19.47
CA MET A 1 -2.27 26.42 -18.68
C MET A 1 -2.35 25.33 -17.63
N SER A 2 -2.46 25.69 -16.37
CA SER A 2 -2.69 24.72 -15.29
C SER A 2 -4.04 24.00 -15.50
N LYS A 3 -4.06 22.71 -15.32
CA LYS A 3 -5.28 21.89 -15.48
C LYS A 3 -6.04 21.92 -14.17
N ILE A 4 -7.26 22.44 -14.17
CA ILE A 4 -8.13 22.49 -12.99
C ILE A 4 -9.18 21.39 -13.11
N ILE A 5 -9.40 20.64 -12.04
CA ILE A 5 -10.42 19.59 -11.90
C ILE A 5 -11.53 20.14 -11.01
N ALA A 6 -12.80 19.93 -11.43
CA ALA A 6 -14.01 20.34 -10.70
C ALA A 6 -14.00 21.84 -10.30
N GLU A 7 -13.41 22.71 -11.15
CA GLU A 7 -13.26 24.16 -10.91
C GLU A 7 -12.57 24.51 -9.57
N ARG A 8 -11.94 23.54 -8.91
CA ARG A 8 -11.40 23.65 -7.55
C ARG A 8 -9.99 23.16 -7.36
N TYR A 9 -9.59 22.11 -8.06
CA TYR A 9 -8.32 21.43 -7.79
C TYR A 9 -7.33 21.69 -8.93
N GLU A 10 -6.37 22.59 -8.70
CA GLU A 10 -5.31 22.92 -9.65
C GLU A 10 -4.22 21.86 -9.61
N LEU A 11 -4.02 21.11 -10.70
CA LEU A 11 -2.96 20.12 -10.83
C LEU A 11 -1.61 20.81 -11.00
N LEU A 12 -0.63 20.44 -10.17
CA LEU A 12 0.71 21.04 -10.19
C LEU A 12 1.73 20.08 -10.82
N GLU A 13 1.89 18.88 -10.26
CA GLU A 13 2.93 17.93 -10.63
C GLU A 13 2.41 16.49 -10.55
N LEU A 14 2.85 15.63 -11.46
CA LEU A 14 2.61 14.20 -11.37
C LEU A 14 3.59 13.58 -10.38
N ILE A 15 3.08 13.05 -9.26
CA ILE A 15 3.89 12.49 -8.17
C ILE A 15 3.84 10.96 -8.07
N GLY A 16 2.93 10.31 -8.82
CA GLY A 16 2.82 8.86 -8.83
C GLY A 16 2.06 8.35 -10.05
N GLN A 17 2.50 7.21 -10.59
CA GLN A 17 1.81 6.51 -11.66
C GLN A 17 1.54 5.07 -11.26
N GLY A 18 0.26 4.72 -11.11
CA GLY A 18 -0.20 3.35 -10.85
C GLY A 18 -0.81 2.68 -12.08
N GLY A 19 -1.10 1.40 -11.98
CA GLY A 19 -1.77 0.66 -13.07
C GLY A 19 -3.16 1.19 -13.40
N MET A 20 -3.90 1.68 -12.41
CA MET A 20 -5.29 2.10 -12.56
C MET A 20 -5.47 3.62 -12.54
N ALA A 21 -4.64 4.34 -11.83
CA ALA A 21 -4.77 5.78 -11.62
C ALA A 21 -3.41 6.47 -11.55
N ASP A 22 -3.42 7.75 -11.85
CA ASP A 22 -2.27 8.64 -11.71
C ASP A 22 -2.51 9.58 -10.51
N VAL A 23 -1.46 9.88 -9.74
CA VAL A 23 -1.52 10.73 -8.55
C VAL A 23 -0.77 12.03 -8.82
N TYR A 24 -1.44 13.15 -8.58
CA TYR A 24 -0.88 14.48 -8.76
C TYR A 24 -0.78 15.21 -7.42
N LEU A 25 0.30 15.96 -7.25
CA LEU A 25 0.33 17.08 -6.33
C LEU A 25 -0.62 18.15 -6.88
N ALA A 26 -1.48 18.69 -6.04
CA ALA A 26 -2.45 19.68 -6.45
C ALA A 26 -2.70 20.73 -5.35
N LYS A 27 -3.37 21.80 -5.73
CA LYS A 27 -3.81 22.85 -4.82
C LYS A 27 -5.33 22.91 -4.79
N ASP A 28 -5.93 22.81 -3.61
CA ASP A 28 -7.32 23.19 -3.38
C ASP A 28 -7.39 24.73 -3.34
N ILE A 29 -7.85 25.36 -4.42
CA ILE A 29 -7.85 26.81 -4.56
C ILE A 29 -8.88 27.50 -3.63
N ILE A 30 -9.94 26.77 -3.21
CA ILE A 30 -10.95 27.29 -2.28
C ILE A 30 -10.40 27.32 -0.86
N LEU A 31 -9.80 26.21 -0.40
CA LEU A 31 -9.25 26.11 0.95
C LEU A 31 -7.78 26.55 1.04
N ASN A 32 -7.18 26.93 -0.10
CA ASN A 32 -5.79 27.37 -0.22
C ASN A 32 -4.80 26.42 0.46
N ARG A 33 -4.95 25.12 0.25
CA ARG A 33 -4.09 24.08 0.82
C ARG A 33 -3.53 23.15 -0.25
N THR A 34 -2.36 22.57 0.03
CA THR A 34 -1.75 21.53 -0.78
C THR A 34 -2.44 20.19 -0.50
N ILE A 35 -2.74 19.45 -1.57
CA ILE A 35 -3.41 18.16 -1.52
C ILE A 35 -2.76 17.19 -2.51
N ALA A 36 -3.05 15.90 -2.38
CA ALA A 36 -2.85 14.92 -3.44
C ALA A 36 -4.19 14.60 -4.10
N ILE A 37 -4.20 14.42 -5.42
CA ILE A 37 -5.39 14.02 -6.16
C ILE A 37 -5.06 12.79 -7.00
N LYS A 38 -5.79 11.70 -6.77
CA LYS A 38 -5.70 10.45 -7.53
C LYS A 38 -6.78 10.46 -8.60
N ILE A 39 -6.40 10.30 -9.86
CA ILE A 39 -7.30 10.38 -11.02
C ILE A 39 -7.29 9.04 -11.75
N LEU A 40 -8.46 8.43 -11.92
CA LEU A 40 -8.62 7.20 -12.71
C LEU A 40 -8.19 7.47 -14.15
N ARG A 41 -7.37 6.56 -14.72
CA ARG A 41 -6.93 6.71 -16.11
C ARG A 41 -8.10 6.68 -17.08
N THR A 42 -8.11 7.58 -18.04
CA THR A 42 -9.19 7.74 -19.03
C THR A 42 -9.45 6.45 -19.82
N SER A 43 -8.42 5.63 -20.07
CA SER A 43 -8.58 4.33 -20.72
C SER A 43 -9.43 3.34 -19.91
N LEU A 44 -9.44 3.47 -18.58
CA LEU A 44 -10.18 2.61 -17.65
C LEU A 44 -11.50 3.23 -17.19
N ALA A 45 -11.65 4.53 -17.30
CA ALA A 45 -12.87 5.26 -16.89
C ALA A 45 -14.12 4.85 -17.68
N LYS A 46 -13.94 4.21 -18.84
CA LYS A 46 -15.05 3.69 -19.68
C LYS A 46 -15.55 2.31 -19.24
N ASP A 47 -14.81 1.61 -18.38
CA ASP A 47 -15.19 0.29 -17.88
C ASP A 47 -15.80 0.42 -16.46
N PRO A 48 -17.10 0.10 -16.29
CA PRO A 48 -17.79 0.21 -15.01
C PRO A 48 -17.14 -0.59 -13.87
N ILE A 49 -16.38 -1.64 -14.20
CA ILE A 49 -15.68 -2.45 -13.20
C ILE A 49 -14.60 -1.61 -12.51
N TYR A 50 -13.78 -0.88 -13.28
CA TYR A 50 -12.72 -0.04 -12.71
C TYR A 50 -13.29 1.17 -11.99
N VAL A 51 -14.34 1.80 -12.51
CA VAL A 51 -15.04 2.90 -11.84
C VAL A 51 -15.59 2.45 -10.48
N THR A 52 -16.30 1.32 -10.45
CA THR A 52 -16.86 0.77 -9.21
C THR A 52 -15.76 0.44 -8.18
N ARG A 53 -14.64 -0.12 -8.64
CA ARG A 53 -13.48 -0.41 -7.78
C ARG A 53 -12.90 0.88 -7.18
N PHE A 54 -12.67 1.87 -8.00
CA PHE A 54 -12.12 3.17 -7.60
C PHE A 54 -13.01 3.87 -6.56
N GLN A 55 -14.33 3.89 -6.78
CA GLN A 55 -15.31 4.46 -5.85
C GLN A 55 -15.40 3.69 -4.52
N ARG A 56 -15.30 2.35 -4.55
CA ARG A 56 -15.29 1.52 -3.33
C ARG A 56 -14.03 1.77 -2.48
N GLU A 57 -12.88 1.88 -3.12
CA GLU A 57 -11.62 2.21 -2.45
C GLU A 57 -11.75 3.55 -1.72
N ALA A 58 -12.25 4.58 -2.42
CA ALA A 58 -12.49 5.88 -1.85
C ALA A 58 -13.46 5.85 -0.67
N SER A 59 -14.60 5.15 -0.81
CA SER A 59 -15.64 5.08 0.23
C SER A 59 -15.15 4.42 1.52
N ALA A 60 -14.34 3.39 1.40
CA ALA A 60 -13.81 2.70 2.58
C ALA A 60 -12.71 3.52 3.27
N ALA A 61 -11.82 4.14 2.49
CA ALA A 61 -10.78 5.00 3.05
C ALA A 61 -11.39 6.27 3.68
N ALA A 62 -12.47 6.82 3.12
CA ALA A 62 -13.17 7.98 3.68
C ALA A 62 -13.80 7.73 5.06
N ALA A 63 -14.11 6.47 5.41
CA ALA A 63 -14.59 6.10 6.73
C ALA A 63 -13.48 6.06 7.80
N LEU A 64 -12.21 6.18 7.40
CA LEU A 64 -11.05 6.03 8.27
C LEU A 64 -10.48 7.42 8.63
N SER A 65 -10.46 7.74 9.92
CA SER A 65 -9.73 8.89 10.45
C SER A 65 -8.71 8.41 11.47
N HIS A 66 -7.43 8.51 11.14
CA HIS A 66 -6.32 8.11 12.00
C HIS A 66 -5.02 8.77 11.57
N LYS A 67 -4.17 9.19 12.53
CA LYS A 67 -2.89 9.88 12.23
C LYS A 67 -1.94 9.11 11.31
N ASN A 68 -2.04 7.79 11.29
CA ASN A 68 -1.20 6.90 10.47
C ASN A 68 -1.96 6.33 9.25
N ILE A 69 -3.04 6.97 8.83
CA ILE A 69 -3.78 6.68 7.59
C ILE A 69 -3.87 7.98 6.80
N VAL A 70 -3.68 7.92 5.49
CA VAL A 70 -3.88 9.05 4.59
C VAL A 70 -5.36 9.42 4.57
N GLU A 71 -5.68 10.66 4.91
CA GLU A 71 -7.06 11.13 5.00
C GLU A 71 -7.64 11.43 3.62
N ILE A 72 -8.87 10.96 3.35
CA ILE A 72 -9.61 11.31 2.14
C ILE A 72 -10.45 12.55 2.43
N TYR A 73 -10.33 13.56 1.56
CA TYR A 73 -11.01 14.84 1.71
C TYR A 73 -12.26 14.97 0.84
N ASP A 74 -12.20 14.39 -0.38
CA ASP A 74 -13.28 14.51 -1.35
C ASP A 74 -13.20 13.39 -2.38
N VAL A 75 -14.33 13.08 -3.01
CA VAL A 75 -14.44 12.10 -4.10
C VAL A 75 -15.44 12.63 -5.12
N GLY A 76 -15.08 12.61 -6.38
CA GLY A 76 -15.98 13.14 -7.40
C GLY A 76 -15.69 12.67 -8.82
N GLU A 77 -16.47 13.24 -9.71
CA GLU A 77 -16.37 13.07 -11.16
C GLU A 77 -16.41 14.44 -11.83
N ASP A 78 -15.55 14.65 -12.81
CA ASP A 78 -15.46 15.87 -13.62
C ASP A 78 -15.10 15.50 -15.05
N GLU A 79 -15.99 15.78 -16.04
CA GLU A 79 -15.80 15.45 -17.45
C GLU A 79 -15.30 14.02 -17.70
N ASP A 80 -15.99 13.00 -17.24
CA ASP A 80 -15.60 11.59 -17.31
C ASP A 80 -14.29 11.22 -16.56
N LYS A 81 -13.78 12.09 -15.68
CA LYS A 81 -12.62 11.82 -14.82
C LYS A 81 -13.08 11.59 -13.40
N TYR A 82 -12.93 10.38 -12.93
CA TYR A 82 -13.15 10.03 -11.53
C TYR A 82 -11.92 10.39 -10.71
N TYR A 83 -12.09 11.10 -9.60
CA TYR A 83 -10.98 11.54 -8.76
C TYR A 83 -11.23 11.31 -7.28
N ILE A 84 -10.14 11.15 -6.53
CA ILE A 84 -10.10 11.11 -5.07
C ILE A 84 -9.13 12.19 -4.60
N VAL A 85 -9.60 13.10 -3.78
CA VAL A 85 -8.77 14.14 -3.13
C VAL A 85 -8.37 13.66 -1.75
N MET A 86 -7.07 13.72 -1.46
CA MET A 86 -6.54 13.20 -0.21
C MET A 86 -5.43 14.08 0.36
N GLU A 87 -5.07 13.79 1.59
CA GLU A 87 -3.91 14.38 2.25
C GLU A 87 -2.66 14.21 1.41
N TYR A 88 -1.95 15.30 1.18
CA TYR A 88 -0.58 15.23 0.65
C TYR A 88 0.39 14.95 1.79
N VAL A 89 1.09 13.83 1.70
CA VAL A 89 2.13 13.43 2.67
C VAL A 89 3.49 13.75 2.08
N PRO A 90 4.19 14.79 2.57
CA PRO A 90 5.52 15.12 2.08
C PRO A 90 6.52 14.07 2.60
N GLY A 91 7.06 13.26 1.69
CA GLY A 91 7.96 12.17 2.04
C GLY A 91 8.18 11.23 0.87
N ARG A 92 8.43 9.98 1.19
CA ARG A 92 8.66 8.91 0.21
C ARG A 92 7.92 7.65 0.62
N THR A 93 7.77 6.72 -0.31
CA THR A 93 7.26 5.40 0.02
C THR A 93 8.29 4.62 0.85
N LEU A 94 7.82 3.70 1.67
CA LEU A 94 8.69 2.80 2.42
C LEU A 94 9.54 1.94 1.48
N LYS A 95 9.03 1.63 0.27
CA LYS A 95 9.78 0.93 -0.77
C LYS A 95 10.98 1.74 -1.28
N GLU A 96 10.78 3.02 -1.56
CA GLU A 96 11.89 3.92 -1.96
C GLU A 96 12.93 4.07 -0.84
N LEU A 97 12.49 4.10 0.42
CA LEU A 97 13.41 4.13 1.56
C LEU A 97 14.27 2.86 1.60
N ILE A 98 13.65 1.66 1.47
CA ILE A 98 14.36 0.38 1.42
C ILE A 98 15.31 0.32 0.24
N LEU A 99 14.87 0.68 -0.96
CA LEU A 99 15.72 0.67 -2.17
C LEU A 99 16.93 1.61 -2.04
N LYS A 100 16.77 2.74 -1.37
CA LYS A 100 17.84 3.72 -1.18
C LYS A 100 18.84 3.33 -0.10
N ARG A 101 18.38 2.70 0.99
CA ARG A 101 19.18 2.46 2.21
C ARG A 101 19.55 1.01 2.45
N GLY A 102 18.87 0.07 1.78
CA GLY A 102 18.91 -1.36 2.13
C GLY A 102 18.19 -1.64 3.44
N ALA A 103 18.75 -2.53 4.26
CA ALA A 103 18.21 -2.85 5.58
C ALA A 103 18.13 -1.61 6.49
N VAL A 104 16.98 -1.45 7.14
CA VAL A 104 16.71 -0.36 8.07
C VAL A 104 17.13 -0.79 9.49
N HIS A 105 17.64 0.15 10.27
CA HIS A 105 18.02 -0.14 11.65
C HIS A 105 16.81 -0.62 12.47
N VAL A 106 17.00 -1.64 13.32
CA VAL A 106 15.92 -2.33 14.05
C VAL A 106 15.00 -1.37 14.80
N VAL A 107 15.54 -0.36 15.49
CA VAL A 107 14.75 0.61 16.26
C VAL A 107 13.83 1.41 15.34
N GLU A 108 14.36 1.90 14.22
CA GLU A 108 13.58 2.65 13.22
C GLU A 108 12.50 1.76 12.56
N ALA A 109 12.85 0.53 12.21
CA ALA A 109 11.91 -0.44 11.64
C ALA A 109 10.74 -0.72 12.60
N ILE A 110 11.03 -0.90 13.91
CA ILE A 110 10.01 -1.09 14.95
C ILE A 110 9.12 0.16 15.06
N ASP A 111 9.69 1.36 15.04
CA ASP A 111 8.91 2.60 15.19
C ASP A 111 7.98 2.83 13.99
N ILE A 112 8.44 2.53 12.78
CA ILE A 112 7.61 2.56 11.57
C ILE A 112 6.47 1.54 11.70
N MET A 113 6.80 0.28 12.04
CA MET A 113 5.80 -0.79 12.15
C MET A 113 4.77 -0.53 13.23
N LYS A 114 5.14 0.01 14.38
CA LYS A 114 4.17 0.43 15.41
C LYS A 114 3.13 1.41 14.89
N GLN A 115 3.56 2.37 14.09
CA GLN A 115 2.67 3.35 13.48
C GLN A 115 1.73 2.71 12.46
N VAL A 116 2.27 1.86 11.58
CA VAL A 116 1.49 1.13 10.55
C VAL A 116 0.48 0.19 11.24
N ILE A 117 0.91 -0.60 12.22
CA ILE A 117 0.02 -1.48 12.99
C ILE A 117 -1.10 -0.69 13.68
N SER A 118 -0.81 0.50 14.23
CA SER A 118 -1.83 1.36 14.83
C SER A 118 -2.91 1.76 13.82
N GLY A 119 -2.51 2.13 12.59
CA GLY A 119 -3.45 2.45 11.51
C GLY A 119 -4.29 1.25 11.07
N ILE A 120 -3.65 0.09 10.84
CA ILE A 120 -4.34 -1.14 10.43
C ILE A 120 -5.30 -1.63 11.53
N SER A 121 -4.88 -1.57 12.79
CA SER A 121 -5.74 -1.91 13.94
C SER A 121 -7.02 -1.07 13.96
N LYS A 122 -6.92 0.24 13.65
CA LYS A 122 -8.08 1.12 13.52
C LYS A 122 -9.00 0.70 12.38
N ALA A 123 -8.46 0.34 11.22
CA ALA A 123 -9.24 -0.15 10.08
C ALA A 123 -9.96 -1.46 10.42
N HIS A 124 -9.26 -2.43 11.02
CA HIS A 124 -9.84 -3.71 11.41
C HIS A 124 -10.97 -3.57 12.44
N GLN A 125 -10.85 -2.64 13.41
CA GLN A 125 -11.93 -2.34 14.36
C GLN A 125 -13.22 -1.86 13.67
N LEU A 126 -13.12 -1.28 12.49
CA LEU A 126 -14.26 -0.85 11.66
C LEU A 126 -14.65 -1.89 10.60
N GLY A 127 -14.07 -3.10 10.65
CA GLY A 127 -14.35 -4.17 9.69
C GLY A 127 -13.72 -3.94 8.30
N ILE A 128 -12.78 -2.99 8.18
CA ILE A 128 -12.13 -2.66 6.93
C ILE A 128 -10.78 -3.39 6.87
N ILE A 129 -10.59 -4.20 5.82
CA ILE A 129 -9.36 -4.96 5.53
C ILE A 129 -8.64 -4.26 4.40
N HIS A 130 -7.32 -4.08 4.52
CA HIS A 130 -6.51 -3.35 3.53
C HIS A 130 -6.30 -4.14 2.24
N ARG A 131 -5.96 -5.43 2.32
CA ARG A 131 -5.83 -6.40 1.22
C ARG A 131 -4.63 -6.22 0.27
N ASP A 132 -3.94 -5.10 0.30
CA ASP A 132 -2.76 -4.81 -0.54
C ASP A 132 -1.67 -4.08 0.27
N LEU A 133 -1.40 -4.58 1.50
CA LEU A 133 -0.32 -4.03 2.34
C LEU A 133 1.04 -4.38 1.75
N LYS A 134 1.80 -3.34 1.44
CA LYS A 134 3.15 -3.42 0.89
C LYS A 134 3.89 -2.11 1.10
N PRO A 135 5.23 -2.06 1.02
CA PRO A 135 5.99 -0.85 1.26
C PRO A 135 5.67 0.32 0.31
N GLN A 136 5.15 0.05 -0.88
CA GLN A 136 4.71 1.07 -1.83
C GLN A 136 3.48 1.86 -1.32
N ASN A 137 2.63 1.22 -0.50
CA ASN A 137 1.42 1.80 0.07
C ASN A 137 1.61 2.37 1.47
N ILE A 138 2.87 2.50 1.93
CA ILE A 138 3.23 3.12 3.20
C ILE A 138 4.12 4.32 2.88
N LEU A 139 3.67 5.52 3.24
CA LEU A 139 4.40 6.76 3.09
C LEU A 139 5.12 7.10 4.40
N VAL A 140 6.37 7.54 4.30
CA VAL A 140 7.17 7.96 5.47
C VAL A 140 7.68 9.37 5.22
N THR A 141 7.34 10.28 6.12
CA THR A 141 7.82 11.66 6.10
C THR A 141 9.27 11.74 6.57
N ASP A 142 9.95 12.83 6.26
CA ASP A 142 11.32 13.07 6.75
C ASP A 142 11.39 13.20 8.29
N SER A 143 10.26 13.48 8.97
CA SER A 143 10.14 13.47 10.42
C SER A 143 9.86 12.09 11.02
N GLY A 144 9.80 11.02 10.21
CA GLY A 144 9.58 9.64 10.66
C GLY A 144 8.11 9.29 10.91
N VAL A 145 7.15 10.11 10.45
CA VAL A 145 5.73 9.76 10.51
C VAL A 145 5.38 8.82 9.37
N ALA A 146 4.85 7.62 9.71
CA ALA A 146 4.37 6.66 8.74
C ALA A 146 2.85 6.77 8.56
N LYS A 147 2.39 6.77 7.29
CA LYS A 147 0.96 6.80 6.92
C LYS A 147 0.66 5.75 5.87
N ILE A 148 -0.45 5.04 6.06
CA ILE A 148 -0.94 4.02 5.12
C ILE A 148 -1.80 4.71 4.07
N ALA A 149 -1.53 4.42 2.81
CA ALA A 149 -2.29 4.87 1.65
C ALA A 149 -2.94 3.68 0.93
N ASP A 150 -3.86 3.95 0.03
CA ASP A 150 -4.40 3.00 -0.95
C ASP A 150 -4.96 1.70 -0.34
N PHE A 151 -6.06 1.82 0.41
CA PHE A 151 -6.81 0.65 0.89
C PHE A 151 -7.35 -0.16 -0.28
N GLY A 152 -6.70 -1.31 -0.55
CA GLY A 152 -6.87 -2.16 -1.74
C GLY A 152 -8.19 -2.94 -1.80
N ILE A 153 -9.32 -2.31 -1.51
CA ILE A 153 -10.66 -2.95 -1.54
C ILE A 153 -10.98 -3.48 -2.94
N ALA A 154 -10.25 -2.99 -3.94
CA ALA A 154 -10.37 -3.41 -5.33
C ALA A 154 -9.53 -4.63 -5.72
N SER A 155 -8.60 -5.10 -4.88
CA SER A 155 -7.70 -6.20 -5.21
C SER A 155 -8.31 -7.59 -4.93
N MET A 156 -9.54 -7.83 -5.36
CA MET A 156 -10.05 -9.20 -5.50
C MET A 156 -9.55 -9.80 -6.82
N GLN A 157 -8.24 -9.99 -6.94
CA GLN A 157 -7.70 -10.76 -8.04
C GLN A 157 -7.47 -12.19 -7.57
N SER A 158 -8.29 -13.11 -8.09
CA SER A 158 -7.93 -14.52 -8.06
C SER A 158 -6.61 -14.70 -8.84
N LEU A 159 -5.76 -15.64 -8.44
CA LEU A 159 -4.55 -16.05 -9.16
C LEU A 159 -4.77 -16.23 -10.68
N ALA A 160 -6.00 -16.56 -11.11
CA ALA A 160 -6.39 -16.69 -12.52
C ALA A 160 -6.32 -15.35 -13.31
N GLN A 161 -6.33 -14.18 -12.66
CA GLN A 161 -6.19 -12.87 -13.31
C GLN A 161 -4.77 -12.29 -13.22
N VAL A 162 -3.89 -12.95 -12.48
CA VAL A 162 -2.52 -12.50 -12.15
C VAL A 162 -1.54 -12.61 -13.34
N THR A 163 -1.92 -13.20 -14.46
CA THR A 163 -1.00 -13.55 -15.54
C THR A 163 -0.61 -12.43 -16.51
N GLN A 164 -1.02 -11.17 -16.31
CA GLN A 164 -0.94 -10.20 -17.41
C GLN A 164 -0.12 -8.90 -17.20
N THR A 165 0.44 -8.54 -16.03
CA THR A 165 1.24 -7.28 -15.96
C THR A 165 2.31 -7.29 -14.85
N ASP A 166 3.45 -6.61 -15.11
CA ASP A 166 4.58 -6.41 -14.17
C ASP A 166 4.16 -5.73 -12.84
N VAL A 167 3.10 -4.93 -12.85
CA VAL A 167 2.54 -4.26 -11.66
C VAL A 167 2.00 -5.28 -10.64
N ILE A 168 1.56 -6.45 -11.11
CA ILE A 168 1.05 -7.53 -10.29
C ILE A 168 2.19 -8.27 -9.59
N MET A 169 3.34 -8.40 -10.22
CA MET A 169 4.52 -9.07 -9.64
C MET A 169 4.93 -8.45 -8.30
N GLY A 170 4.91 -7.12 -8.18
CA GLY A 170 5.32 -6.44 -6.95
C GLY A 170 4.43 -6.74 -5.73
N SER A 171 3.13 -6.95 -5.91
CA SER A 171 2.19 -7.24 -4.80
C SER A 171 2.24 -8.70 -4.34
N LEU A 172 2.69 -9.62 -5.20
CA LEU A 172 2.76 -11.05 -4.86
C LEU A 172 3.76 -11.38 -3.77
N HIS A 173 4.80 -10.57 -3.62
CA HIS A 173 5.79 -10.75 -2.56
C HIS A 173 5.24 -10.59 -1.13
N TYR A 174 4.02 -10.06 -0.98
CA TYR A 174 3.35 -9.84 0.31
C TYR A 174 2.05 -10.64 0.41
N LEU A 175 1.81 -11.55 -0.53
CA LEU A 175 0.57 -12.31 -0.63
C LEU A 175 0.46 -13.34 0.50
N ALA A 176 -0.61 -13.26 1.29
CA ALA A 176 -0.88 -14.24 2.33
C ALA A 176 -1.22 -15.63 1.73
N PRO A 177 -0.81 -16.74 2.38
CA PRO A 177 -0.99 -18.10 1.86
C PRO A 177 -2.44 -18.44 1.50
N GLU A 178 -3.42 -18.00 2.31
CA GLU A 178 -4.84 -18.21 2.05
C GLU A 178 -5.29 -17.49 0.77
N LEU A 179 -4.74 -16.30 0.48
CA LEU A 179 -5.04 -15.58 -0.76
C LEU A 179 -4.42 -16.29 -1.98
N ALA A 180 -3.24 -16.88 -1.81
CA ALA A 180 -2.62 -17.72 -2.83
C ALA A 180 -3.46 -18.95 -3.16
N ARG A 181 -4.24 -19.49 -2.19
CA ARG A 181 -5.22 -20.56 -2.40
C ARG A 181 -6.54 -20.09 -2.98
N GLY A 182 -6.74 -18.79 -3.17
CA GLY A 182 -7.98 -18.21 -3.69
C GLY A 182 -9.06 -17.99 -2.63
N GLU A 183 -8.69 -18.04 -1.35
CA GLU A 183 -9.59 -17.75 -0.23
C GLU A 183 -9.84 -16.24 -0.09
N LYS A 184 -10.81 -15.85 0.73
CA LYS A 184 -11.12 -14.44 0.96
C LYS A 184 -10.12 -13.79 1.92
N ALA A 185 -9.76 -12.54 1.64
CA ALA A 185 -8.93 -11.74 2.54
C ALA A 185 -9.60 -11.53 3.89
N THR A 186 -8.83 -11.65 4.94
CA THR A 186 -9.21 -11.42 6.34
C THR A 186 -8.23 -10.46 7.01
N ALA A 187 -8.48 -10.10 8.26
CA ALA A 187 -7.52 -9.32 9.05
C ALA A 187 -6.16 -10.03 9.19
N GLN A 188 -6.16 -11.38 9.21
CA GLN A 188 -4.94 -12.18 9.25
C GLN A 188 -4.11 -12.03 7.99
N SER A 189 -4.75 -11.87 6.82
CA SER A 189 -4.03 -11.62 5.57
C SER A 189 -3.22 -10.31 5.63
N ASP A 190 -3.79 -9.25 6.23
CA ASP A 190 -3.07 -7.99 6.46
C ASP A 190 -1.92 -8.18 7.47
N VAL A 191 -2.14 -8.97 8.53
CA VAL A 191 -1.11 -9.27 9.54
C VAL A 191 0.06 -10.03 8.91
N TYR A 192 -0.23 -11.02 8.05
CA TYR A 192 0.80 -11.71 7.27
C TYR A 192 1.62 -10.74 6.42
N ALA A 193 0.94 -9.91 5.64
CA ALA A 193 1.61 -8.91 4.79
C ALA A 193 2.49 -7.95 5.62
N LEU A 194 2.05 -7.54 6.82
CA LEU A 194 2.86 -6.74 7.75
C LEU A 194 4.11 -7.48 8.21
N GLY A 195 4.03 -8.80 8.45
CA GLY A 195 5.21 -9.63 8.78
C GLY A 195 6.25 -9.60 7.65
N ILE A 196 5.79 -9.74 6.39
CA ILE A 196 6.67 -9.66 5.21
C ILE A 196 7.26 -8.25 5.03
N VAL A 197 6.48 -7.19 5.23
CA VAL A 197 6.99 -5.80 5.21
C VAL A 197 8.05 -5.60 6.28
N PHE A 198 7.83 -6.11 7.48
CA PHE A 198 8.80 -6.01 8.58
C PHE A 198 10.08 -6.77 8.28
N TYR A 199 9.96 -7.98 7.73
CA TYR A 199 11.10 -8.76 7.25
C TYR A 199 11.93 -7.98 6.22
N GLU A 200 11.27 -7.42 5.21
CA GLU A 200 11.95 -6.64 4.17
C GLU A 200 12.62 -5.37 4.73
N LEU A 201 12.01 -4.69 5.71
CA LEU A 201 12.64 -3.56 6.40
C LEU A 201 13.94 -3.95 7.08
N LEU A 202 13.97 -5.11 7.75
CA LEU A 202 15.13 -5.58 8.51
C LEU A 202 16.23 -6.17 7.65
N ARG A 203 15.86 -6.74 6.46
CA ARG A 203 16.81 -7.38 5.55
C ARG A 203 17.21 -6.50 4.36
N GLY A 204 16.33 -5.60 3.92
CA GLY A 204 16.47 -4.84 2.68
C GLY A 204 15.93 -5.55 1.45
N GLU A 205 15.51 -6.81 1.59
CA GLU A 205 15.02 -7.68 0.50
C GLU A 205 13.81 -8.48 0.97
N VAL A 206 12.94 -8.84 0.03
CA VAL A 206 11.79 -9.72 0.30
C VAL A 206 12.25 -11.15 0.61
N PRO A 207 11.53 -11.90 1.47
CA PRO A 207 11.93 -13.27 1.82
C PRO A 207 11.82 -14.24 0.65
N PHE A 208 10.80 -14.08 -0.17
CA PHE A 208 10.51 -14.96 -1.29
C PHE A 208 10.60 -14.23 -2.62
N ASN A 209 11.44 -14.75 -3.50
CA ASN A 209 11.60 -14.29 -4.87
C ASN A 209 11.50 -15.49 -5.83
N GLY A 210 11.15 -15.26 -7.10
CA GLY A 210 10.98 -16.33 -8.06
C GLY A 210 10.86 -15.82 -9.49
N GLU A 211 11.09 -16.72 -10.45
CA GLU A 211 11.05 -16.42 -11.89
C GLU A 211 9.62 -16.22 -12.42
N SER A 212 8.61 -16.64 -11.65
CA SER A 212 7.21 -16.50 -12.04
C SER A 212 6.30 -16.16 -10.84
N PRO A 213 5.14 -15.53 -11.09
CA PRO A 213 4.11 -15.29 -10.08
C PRO A 213 3.72 -16.54 -9.30
N VAL A 214 3.61 -17.67 -9.99
CA VAL A 214 3.24 -18.96 -9.39
C VAL A 214 4.32 -19.45 -8.43
N ASN A 215 5.60 -19.32 -8.79
CA ASN A 215 6.70 -19.73 -7.92
C ASN A 215 6.74 -18.91 -6.62
N ILE A 216 6.50 -17.59 -6.70
CA ILE A 216 6.42 -16.73 -5.50
C ILE A 216 5.25 -17.16 -4.61
N ALA A 217 4.05 -17.37 -5.18
CA ALA A 217 2.89 -17.81 -4.44
C ALA A 217 3.08 -19.19 -3.77
N LEU A 218 3.73 -20.14 -4.46
CA LEU A 218 4.05 -21.45 -3.89
C LEU A 218 5.00 -21.35 -2.70
N LYS A 219 6.00 -20.47 -2.76
CA LYS A 219 6.92 -20.23 -1.65
C LYS A 219 6.18 -19.73 -0.41
N HIS A 220 5.27 -18.75 -0.56
CA HIS A 220 4.43 -18.29 0.55
C HIS A 220 3.56 -19.41 1.18
N MET A 221 3.25 -20.46 0.44
CA MET A 221 2.44 -21.58 0.94
C MET A 221 3.26 -22.72 1.54
N GLN A 222 4.53 -22.88 1.18
CA GLN A 222 5.29 -24.12 1.43
C GLN A 222 6.66 -23.90 2.08
N GLU A 223 7.26 -22.71 1.96
CA GLU A 223 8.59 -22.45 2.48
C GLU A 223 8.51 -21.68 3.79
N ASP A 224 9.39 -22.02 4.73
CA ASP A 224 9.61 -21.24 5.94
C ASP A 224 10.36 -19.94 5.60
N LEU A 225 10.11 -18.90 6.38
CA LEU A 225 10.87 -17.64 6.25
C LEU A 225 12.35 -17.86 6.55
N PRO A 226 13.26 -17.34 5.69
CA PRO A 226 14.69 -17.38 5.97
C PRO A 226 15.02 -16.62 7.26
N SER A 227 15.96 -17.13 8.04
CA SER A 227 16.37 -16.50 9.32
C SER A 227 16.97 -15.11 9.10
N LEU A 228 16.47 -14.13 9.86
CA LEU A 228 17.04 -12.79 9.92
C LEU A 228 18.36 -12.78 10.71
N LEU A 229 18.51 -13.68 11.70
CA LEU A 229 19.71 -13.78 12.52
C LEU A 229 20.90 -14.34 11.77
N GLU A 230 20.67 -15.24 10.80
CA GLU A 230 21.73 -15.71 9.89
C GLU A 230 22.26 -14.56 9.03
N PHE A 231 21.42 -13.63 8.67
CA PHE A 231 21.80 -12.42 7.90
C PHE A 231 22.46 -11.36 8.80
N ASN A 232 21.86 -11.07 9.94
CA ASN A 232 22.34 -10.05 10.88
C ASN A 232 22.16 -10.50 12.34
N PRO A 233 23.20 -11.08 12.96
CA PRO A 233 23.15 -11.56 14.34
C PRO A 233 22.91 -10.46 15.40
N SER A 234 22.96 -9.18 15.03
CA SER A 234 22.65 -8.07 15.95
C SER A 234 21.13 -7.83 16.12
N ILE A 235 20.30 -8.46 15.30
CA ILE A 235 18.85 -8.42 15.47
C ILE A 235 18.47 -9.24 16.71
N PRO A 236 17.71 -8.68 17.68
CA PRO A 236 17.26 -9.47 18.82
C PRO A 236 16.37 -10.65 18.40
N GLN A 237 16.53 -11.82 19.05
CA GLN A 237 15.68 -13.00 18.77
C GLN A 237 14.18 -12.70 18.88
N SER A 238 13.79 -11.83 19.83
CA SER A 238 12.40 -11.40 19.98
C SER A 238 11.85 -10.65 18.76
N VAL A 239 12.71 -9.95 18.03
CA VAL A 239 12.34 -9.20 16.81
C VAL A 239 12.20 -10.17 15.64
N GLU A 240 13.09 -11.15 15.50
CA GLU A 240 12.93 -12.22 14.51
C GLU A 240 11.63 -12.98 14.77
N ASN A 241 11.38 -13.41 16.01
CA ASN A 241 10.15 -14.12 16.37
C ASN A 241 8.88 -13.32 16.00
N LEU A 242 8.89 -11.98 16.13
CA LEU A 242 7.77 -11.13 15.70
C LEU A 242 7.52 -11.18 14.19
N SER A 243 8.56 -11.24 13.38
CA SER A 243 8.40 -11.36 11.93
C SER A 243 7.89 -12.74 11.51
N LEU A 244 8.12 -13.77 12.34
CA LEU A 244 7.76 -15.17 12.07
C LEU A 244 6.41 -15.59 12.68
N ILE A 245 5.92 -14.89 13.73
CA ILE A 245 4.80 -15.37 14.57
C ILE A 245 3.44 -15.42 13.86
N HIS A 246 3.35 -14.83 12.68
CA HIS A 246 2.10 -14.71 11.91
C HIS A 246 2.16 -15.45 10.56
N ILE A 247 3.16 -16.30 10.36
CA ILE A 247 3.41 -17.02 9.09
C ILE A 247 3.20 -18.52 9.27
#